data_eab755ce6ccf6a7217e6446fad822355
#
_entry.id   eab755ce6ccf6a7217e6446fad822355
#
_cell.length_a   1.000
_cell.length_b   1.000
_cell.length_c   1.000
_cell.angle_alpha   90.00
_cell.angle_beta   90.00
_cell.angle_gamma   90.00
#
_symmetry.space_group_name_H-M   'P 1'
#
loop_
_entity.id
_entity.type
_entity.pdbx_description
1 polymer ?
#
loop_
_entity_poly.entity_id
_entity_poly.type
_entity_poly.pdbx_seq_one_letter_code
_entity_poly.pdbx_strand_id
1 'polypeptide(L)'
;MTDLWLRRASPQLLQLLDKCDQHQDFASMLRLIATSLCLRCQRVTALPLNVRPCATLSSAENQKTVKALYDLSVDVQKVRKLKGWVLHQSPAYTEEVADLLMDMGASGVIISRILAVHPEAVLFHPEQMKAQRDLWMTVCPNLKELVGIIEKFPASFFTSSCHHDNQQNNIAYFQSLNLNKRIITKLMASAPQSFSRPVEQNEVMVRTLQQAYQELGGEEANMKIWLQKLLSQNPYVLLKPPEVLRQNLLFLRDKGFSTAELLRLLSKLRGFVTELNPDSMRRTLVYSQDTMGCSEADLRDIILNCPALLYYPEAILAERFEGLLSAGISMSQIMETPTVLELTSQIVNYRIQRLRVHGYDVRTGSLEVLNGTKKEFEMSYGKLQLRRERPLFNPVAPLKVDD
;
A
#
# COMPACT_ATOMS: atom_id res chain seq x y z
N MET A 1 27.43 -9.53 -0.78
CA MET A 1 26.54 -8.92 0.22
C MET A 1 25.06 -9.18 -0.03
N THR A 2 24.69 -9.73 -1.16
CA THR A 2 23.30 -10.07 -1.58
C THR A 2 22.70 -11.26 -0.83
N ASP A 3 23.49 -12.22 -0.41
CA ASP A 3 23.00 -13.40 0.34
C ASP A 3 22.53 -13.13 1.77
N LEU A 4 22.92 -12.03 2.36
CA LEU A 4 22.52 -11.67 3.74
C LEU A 4 21.14 -11.02 3.81
N TRP A 5 20.62 -10.49 2.71
CA TRP A 5 19.32 -9.84 2.64
C TRP A 5 18.18 -10.83 2.39
N LEU A 6 18.40 -11.79 1.49
CA LEU A 6 17.43 -12.88 1.23
C LEU A 6 17.26 -13.82 2.42
N ARG A 7 18.31 -14.02 3.23
CA ARG A 7 18.24 -14.81 4.48
C ARG A 7 17.53 -14.11 5.63
N ARG A 8 17.18 -12.82 5.51
CA ARG A 8 16.45 -12.04 6.52
C ARG A 8 15.03 -11.66 6.09
N ALA A 9 14.61 -11.95 4.88
CA ALA A 9 13.23 -11.85 4.47
C ALA A 9 12.46 -12.97 5.16
N SER A 10 11.38 -12.62 5.89
CA SER A 10 10.57 -13.65 6.54
C SER A 10 9.89 -14.50 5.46
N PRO A 11 9.64 -15.80 5.71
CA PRO A 11 8.92 -16.68 4.78
C PRO A 11 7.57 -16.12 4.35
N GLN A 12 6.97 -15.26 5.17
CA GLN A 12 5.73 -14.54 4.89
C GLN A 12 5.90 -13.46 3.81
N LEU A 13 7.07 -12.85 3.70
CA LEU A 13 7.38 -11.85 2.66
C LEU A 13 7.54 -12.52 1.29
N LEU A 14 8.15 -13.70 1.26
CA LEU A 14 8.29 -14.50 0.05
C LEU A 14 6.94 -15.07 -0.41
N GLN A 15 6.08 -15.53 0.51
CA GLN A 15 4.72 -15.97 0.19
C GLN A 15 3.78 -14.83 -0.23
N LEU A 16 4.03 -13.60 0.24
CA LEU A 16 3.26 -12.42 -0.18
C LEU A 16 3.69 -11.93 -1.56
N LEU A 17 4.97 -12.07 -1.91
CA LEU A 17 5.45 -11.80 -3.26
C LEU A 17 4.88 -12.80 -4.27
N ASP A 18 4.78 -14.07 -3.92
CA ASP A 18 4.15 -15.12 -4.75
C ASP A 18 2.63 -14.90 -4.94
N LYS A 19 1.94 -14.35 -3.94
CA LYS A 19 0.51 -14.03 -4.04
C LYS A 19 0.21 -12.76 -4.84
N CYS A 20 1.19 -11.87 -5.04
CA CYS A 20 1.04 -10.66 -5.85
C CYS A 20 0.93 -10.94 -7.34
N ASP A 21 1.34 -12.12 -7.82
CA ASP A 21 1.20 -12.52 -9.22
C ASP A 21 -0.26 -12.67 -9.69
N GLN A 22 -1.23 -12.73 -8.78
CA GLN A 22 -2.64 -12.90 -9.13
C GLN A 22 -3.47 -11.60 -9.18
N HIS A 23 -2.97 -10.48 -8.67
CA HIS A 23 -3.68 -9.21 -8.68
C HIS A 23 -2.78 -8.07 -9.15
N GLN A 24 -2.87 -7.79 -10.44
CA GLN A 24 -2.19 -6.75 -11.19
C GLN A 24 -2.70 -5.35 -10.80
N ASP A 25 -2.40 -4.89 -9.59
CA ASP A 25 -2.55 -3.49 -9.26
C ASP A 25 -1.24 -2.98 -8.63
N PHE A 26 -0.57 -2.11 -9.39
CA PHE A 26 0.63 -1.37 -8.98
C PHE A 26 0.49 -0.75 -7.57
N ALA A 27 -0.72 -0.28 -7.25
CA ALA A 27 -1.06 0.19 -5.92
C ALA A 27 -0.98 -0.92 -4.85
N SER A 28 -1.21 -2.17 -5.21
CA SER A 28 -1.16 -3.31 -4.27
C SER A 28 0.27 -3.71 -3.93
N MET A 29 1.19 -3.65 -4.88
CA MET A 29 2.61 -3.94 -4.64
C MET A 29 3.26 -2.88 -3.75
N LEU A 30 2.95 -1.61 -3.99
CA LEU A 30 3.43 -0.50 -3.15
C LEU A 30 2.82 -0.53 -1.74
N ARG A 31 1.58 -1.01 -1.58
CA ARG A 31 0.97 -1.27 -0.26
C ARG A 31 1.74 -2.32 0.54
N LEU A 32 2.27 -3.34 -0.11
CA LEU A 32 3.06 -4.39 0.55
C LEU A 32 4.43 -3.88 1.02
N ILE A 33 5.07 -3.01 0.24
CA ILE A 33 6.32 -2.34 0.63
C ILE A 33 6.04 -1.39 1.80
N ALA A 34 4.97 -0.60 1.74
CA ALA A 34 4.58 0.33 2.80
C ALA A 34 4.20 -0.40 4.10
N THR A 35 3.46 -1.51 4.04
CA THR A 35 3.14 -2.30 5.24
C THR A 35 4.38 -2.95 5.86
N SER A 36 5.33 -3.41 5.05
CA SER A 36 6.60 -3.97 5.53
C SER A 36 7.47 -2.91 6.22
N LEU A 37 7.49 -1.67 5.70
CA LEU A 37 8.22 -0.55 6.30
C LEU A 37 7.52 -0.03 7.56
N CYS A 38 6.19 0.02 7.58
CA CYS A 38 5.41 0.45 8.75
C CYS A 38 5.58 -0.49 9.95
N LEU A 39 5.67 -1.81 9.72
CA LEU A 39 5.98 -2.79 10.76
C LEU A 39 7.39 -2.60 11.38
N ARG A 40 8.32 -1.95 10.66
CA ARG A 40 9.64 -1.59 11.20
C ARG A 40 9.63 -0.28 11.99
N CYS A 41 8.78 0.70 11.66
CA CYS A 41 8.66 1.95 12.43
C CYS A 41 8.05 1.75 13.82
N GLN A 42 7.26 0.71 14.05
CA GLN A 42 6.72 0.41 15.39
C GLN A 42 7.79 -0.04 16.41
N ARG A 43 9.05 -0.27 15.98
CA ARG A 43 10.15 -0.67 16.88
C ARG A 43 11.03 0.47 17.40
N VAL A 44 10.81 1.72 16.98
CA VAL A 44 11.79 2.81 17.22
C VAL A 44 11.33 3.84 18.27
N THR A 45 10.13 3.79 18.82
CA THR A 45 9.68 4.75 19.84
C THR A 45 9.33 4.16 21.20
N ALA A 46 9.99 3.07 21.61
CA ALA A 46 10.01 2.68 23.00
C ALA A 46 11.28 3.24 23.66
N LEU A 47 11.22 4.47 24.16
CA LEU A 47 12.16 4.90 25.19
C LEU A 47 12.04 3.94 26.36
N PRO A 48 13.15 3.44 26.91
CA PRO A 48 13.09 2.61 28.09
C PRO A 48 12.68 3.50 29.28
N LEU A 49 11.40 3.50 29.60
CA LEU A 49 11.01 3.86 30.94
C LEU A 49 11.64 2.81 31.86
N ASN A 50 12.58 3.31 32.67
CA ASN A 50 13.26 2.55 33.70
C ASN A 50 12.24 2.18 34.79
N VAL A 51 11.39 1.19 34.49
CA VAL A 51 10.51 0.58 35.45
C VAL A 51 11.38 -0.42 36.23
N ARG A 52 11.76 -0.04 37.47
CA ARG A 52 12.32 -0.97 38.41
C ARG A 52 11.42 -2.20 38.42
N PRO A 53 11.98 -3.42 38.42
CA PRO A 53 11.19 -4.62 38.58
C PRO A 53 10.54 -4.56 39.97
N CYS A 54 9.25 -4.25 40.00
CA CYS A 54 8.45 -4.45 41.18
C CYS A 54 8.41 -5.95 41.45
N ALA A 55 8.74 -6.33 42.66
CA ALA A 55 8.84 -7.71 43.15
C ALA A 55 7.73 -8.57 42.54
N THR A 56 8.11 -9.71 42.00
CA THR A 56 7.25 -10.76 41.48
C THR A 56 6.38 -11.32 42.59
N LEU A 57 5.26 -10.70 42.87
CA LEU A 57 4.12 -11.41 43.39
C LEU A 57 3.61 -12.27 42.23
N SER A 58 3.91 -13.55 42.26
CA SER A 58 3.31 -14.58 41.41
C SER A 58 1.82 -14.66 41.76
N SER A 59 1.04 -13.72 41.26
CA SER A 59 -0.41 -13.87 41.28
C SER A 59 -0.77 -15.01 40.35
N ALA A 60 -1.50 -16.01 40.83
CA ALA A 60 -1.98 -17.09 39.99
C ALA A 60 -2.80 -16.51 38.81
N GLU A 61 -2.68 -17.09 37.60
CA GLU A 61 -3.51 -16.72 36.47
C GLU A 61 -5.01 -16.80 36.85
N ASN A 62 -5.79 -15.90 36.35
CA ASN A 62 -7.24 -15.92 36.51
C ASN A 62 -7.83 -17.09 35.72
N GLN A 63 -8.16 -18.17 36.43
CA GLN A 63 -8.64 -19.41 35.82
C GLN A 63 -9.92 -19.23 34.99
N LYS A 64 -10.78 -18.27 35.34
CA LYS A 64 -11.98 -17.97 34.59
C LYS A 64 -11.60 -17.38 33.22
N THR A 65 -10.67 -16.41 33.20
CA THR A 65 -10.18 -15.80 31.95
C THR A 65 -9.49 -16.83 31.06
N VAL A 66 -8.62 -17.66 31.64
CA VAL A 66 -7.91 -18.73 30.92
C VAL A 66 -8.90 -19.70 30.28
N LYS A 67 -9.92 -20.16 31.08
CA LYS A 67 -10.95 -21.08 30.60
C LYS A 67 -11.78 -20.44 29.47
N ALA A 68 -12.26 -19.22 29.66
CA ALA A 68 -13.07 -18.53 28.64
C ALA A 68 -12.31 -18.34 27.32
N LEU A 69 -11.00 -17.98 27.37
CA LEU A 69 -10.16 -17.91 26.17
C LEU A 69 -9.99 -19.27 25.50
N TYR A 70 -9.82 -20.32 26.28
CA TYR A 70 -9.72 -21.70 25.78
C TYR A 70 -11.02 -22.15 25.06
N ASP A 71 -12.18 -21.87 25.69
CA ASP A 71 -13.51 -22.19 25.16
C ASP A 71 -13.76 -21.44 23.81
N LEU A 72 -13.18 -20.25 23.64
CA LEU A 72 -13.15 -19.48 22.38
C LEU A 72 -12.09 -19.96 21.38
N SER A 73 -11.41 -21.07 21.66
CA SER A 73 -10.35 -21.61 20.81
C SER A 73 -9.15 -20.65 20.59
N VAL A 74 -8.90 -19.78 21.57
CA VAL A 74 -7.74 -18.89 21.55
C VAL A 74 -6.49 -19.68 22.00
N ASP A 75 -5.38 -19.47 21.30
CA ASP A 75 -4.09 -20.05 21.69
C ASP A 75 -3.55 -19.33 22.96
N VAL A 76 -3.94 -19.86 24.13
CA VAL A 76 -3.53 -19.30 25.43
C VAL A 76 -2.01 -19.37 25.64
N GLN A 77 -1.30 -20.35 25.03
CA GLN A 77 0.15 -20.40 25.08
C GLN A 77 0.80 -19.23 24.33
N LYS A 78 0.22 -18.86 23.22
CA LYS A 78 0.63 -17.66 22.47
C LYS A 78 0.36 -16.40 23.28
N VAL A 79 -0.79 -16.29 23.93
CA VAL A 79 -1.12 -15.16 24.82
C VAL A 79 -0.11 -15.05 25.96
N ARG A 80 0.25 -16.15 26.61
CA ARG A 80 1.28 -16.17 27.70
C ARG A 80 2.62 -15.65 27.23
N LYS A 81 3.04 -16.02 26.01
CA LYS A 81 4.32 -15.57 25.43
C LYS A 81 4.32 -14.10 25.04
N LEU A 82 3.20 -13.61 24.51
CA LEU A 82 3.12 -12.25 23.97
C LEU A 82 2.76 -11.22 25.06
N LYS A 83 1.72 -11.50 25.86
CA LYS A 83 1.11 -10.57 26.82
C LYS A 83 0.50 -11.32 28.00
N GLY A 84 1.24 -12.22 28.59
CA GLY A 84 0.78 -13.09 29.70
C GLY A 84 0.20 -12.35 30.90
N TRP A 85 0.59 -11.07 31.09
CA TRP A 85 0.08 -10.22 32.14
C TRP A 85 -1.46 -10.04 32.09
N VAL A 86 -2.06 -10.13 30.90
CA VAL A 86 -3.52 -10.04 30.69
C VAL A 86 -4.25 -11.15 31.44
N LEU A 87 -3.64 -12.34 31.52
CA LEU A 87 -4.24 -13.51 32.20
C LEU A 87 -4.33 -13.36 33.71
N HIS A 88 -3.66 -12.38 34.32
CA HIS A 88 -3.70 -12.09 35.74
C HIS A 88 -4.67 -10.96 36.09
N GLN A 89 -5.28 -10.30 35.10
CA GLN A 89 -6.16 -9.16 35.33
C GLN A 89 -7.59 -9.60 35.73
N SER A 90 -8.26 -8.74 36.50
CA SER A 90 -9.67 -8.85 36.86
C SER A 90 -10.22 -7.43 37.05
N PRO A 91 -11.42 -7.08 36.53
CA PRO A 91 -12.30 -7.96 35.74
C PRO A 91 -11.81 -8.15 34.31
N ALA A 92 -12.13 -9.32 33.72
CA ALA A 92 -11.94 -9.57 32.29
C ALA A 92 -13.31 -9.89 31.69
N TYR A 93 -13.62 -9.19 30.60
CA TYR A 93 -14.91 -9.25 29.89
C TYR A 93 -14.81 -10.17 28.67
N THR A 94 -14.27 -11.39 28.84
CA THR A 94 -13.95 -12.27 27.70
C THR A 94 -15.18 -12.70 26.92
N GLU A 95 -16.24 -13.10 27.66
CA GLU A 95 -17.49 -13.56 27.05
C GLU A 95 -18.24 -12.37 26.41
N GLU A 96 -18.35 -11.27 27.14
CA GLU A 96 -19.06 -10.06 26.66
C GLU A 96 -18.41 -9.46 25.43
N VAL A 97 -17.07 -9.45 25.35
CA VAL A 97 -16.33 -8.99 24.18
C VAL A 97 -16.54 -9.95 23.00
N ALA A 98 -16.55 -11.26 23.23
CA ALA A 98 -16.83 -12.24 22.20
C ALA A 98 -18.26 -12.12 21.68
N ASP A 99 -19.24 -11.95 22.55
CA ASP A 99 -20.66 -11.78 22.19
C ASP A 99 -20.86 -10.52 21.35
N LEU A 100 -20.28 -9.38 21.75
CA LEU A 100 -20.36 -8.14 20.97
C LEU A 100 -19.70 -8.28 19.59
N LEU A 101 -18.60 -9.02 19.46
CA LEU A 101 -17.99 -9.30 18.17
C LEU A 101 -18.87 -10.24 17.34
N MET A 102 -19.54 -11.24 17.94
CA MET A 102 -20.51 -12.10 17.25
C MET A 102 -21.72 -11.31 16.77
N ASP A 103 -22.25 -10.41 17.58
CA ASP A 103 -23.36 -9.51 17.22
C ASP A 103 -22.99 -8.62 16.02
N MET A 104 -21.70 -8.28 15.86
CA MET A 104 -21.17 -7.57 14.69
C MET A 104 -20.94 -8.50 13.49
N GLY A 105 -21.19 -9.80 13.61
CA GLY A 105 -21.06 -10.78 12.54
C GLY A 105 -19.67 -11.45 12.46
N ALA A 106 -18.84 -11.35 13.50
CA ALA A 106 -17.58 -12.08 13.56
C ALA A 106 -17.83 -13.57 13.83
N SER A 107 -17.17 -14.45 13.05
CA SER A 107 -17.16 -15.88 13.35
C SER A 107 -16.22 -16.21 14.53
N GLY A 108 -16.41 -17.34 15.19
CA GLY A 108 -15.52 -17.80 16.27
C GLY A 108 -14.03 -17.82 15.88
N VAL A 109 -13.74 -18.16 14.61
CA VAL A 109 -12.37 -18.13 14.05
C VAL A 109 -11.80 -16.70 14.02
N ILE A 110 -12.60 -15.72 13.65
CA ILE A 110 -12.19 -14.31 13.60
C ILE A 110 -11.96 -13.81 15.03
N ILE A 111 -12.86 -14.12 15.97
CA ILE A 111 -12.75 -13.75 17.38
C ILE A 111 -11.46 -14.33 17.98
N SER A 112 -11.21 -15.61 17.76
CA SER A 112 -9.98 -16.28 18.21
C SER A 112 -8.72 -15.59 17.68
N ARG A 113 -8.71 -15.17 16.39
CA ARG A 113 -7.57 -14.45 15.79
C ARG A 113 -7.37 -13.06 16.43
N ILE A 114 -8.45 -12.30 16.62
CA ILE A 114 -8.41 -10.99 17.26
C ILE A 114 -7.80 -11.11 18.65
N LEU A 115 -8.34 -12.01 19.49
CA LEU A 115 -7.90 -12.20 20.87
C LEU A 115 -6.49 -12.80 20.96
N ALA A 116 -6.06 -13.62 19.99
CA ALA A 116 -4.70 -14.15 19.95
C ALA A 116 -3.64 -13.08 19.60
N VAL A 117 -4.01 -12.06 18.83
CA VAL A 117 -3.11 -10.95 18.42
C VAL A 117 -3.20 -9.80 19.42
N HIS A 118 -4.38 -9.53 19.97
CA HIS A 118 -4.66 -8.43 20.87
C HIS A 118 -5.45 -8.91 22.10
N PRO A 119 -4.80 -9.68 23.00
CA PRO A 119 -5.48 -10.24 24.15
C PRO A 119 -6.00 -9.20 25.14
N GLU A 120 -5.45 -7.98 25.14
CA GLU A 120 -5.97 -6.87 25.96
C GLU A 120 -7.41 -6.49 25.64
N ALA A 121 -7.95 -6.92 24.50
CA ALA A 121 -9.36 -6.71 24.16
C ALA A 121 -10.31 -7.23 25.26
N VAL A 122 -9.94 -8.31 25.98
CA VAL A 122 -10.76 -8.85 27.08
C VAL A 122 -10.84 -7.93 28.30
N LEU A 123 -10.00 -6.91 28.39
CA LEU A 123 -10.03 -5.91 29.45
C LEU A 123 -10.86 -4.68 29.05
N PHE A 124 -11.38 -4.67 27.84
CA PHE A 124 -12.13 -3.54 27.32
C PHE A 124 -13.58 -3.60 27.79
N HIS A 125 -14.03 -2.54 28.48
CA HIS A 125 -15.38 -2.53 29.04
C HIS A 125 -16.44 -2.59 27.94
N PRO A 126 -17.49 -3.44 28.08
CA PRO A 126 -18.52 -3.61 27.03
C PRO A 126 -19.18 -2.31 26.55
N GLU A 127 -19.44 -1.35 27.46
CA GLU A 127 -20.02 -0.06 27.09
C GLU A 127 -19.07 0.79 26.26
N GLN A 128 -17.76 0.75 26.53
CA GLN A 128 -16.76 1.43 25.71
C GLN A 128 -16.68 0.78 24.32
N MET A 129 -16.80 -0.54 24.25
CA MET A 129 -16.82 -1.26 22.99
C MET A 129 -18.06 -0.91 22.14
N LYS A 130 -19.23 -0.79 22.76
CA LYS A 130 -20.46 -0.33 22.09
C LYS A 130 -20.30 1.09 21.54
N ALA A 131 -19.79 2.01 22.37
CA ALA A 131 -19.54 3.38 21.95
C ALA A 131 -18.55 3.45 20.78
N GLN A 132 -17.48 2.63 20.83
CA GLN A 132 -16.49 2.53 19.77
C GLN A 132 -17.06 1.96 18.48
N ARG A 133 -17.89 0.91 18.57
CA ARG A 133 -18.64 0.36 17.42
C ARG A 133 -19.51 1.44 16.79
N ASP A 134 -20.30 2.13 17.61
CA ASP A 134 -21.25 3.13 17.14
C ASP A 134 -20.55 4.30 16.45
N LEU A 135 -19.41 4.74 17.00
CA LEU A 135 -18.56 5.75 16.35
C LEU A 135 -18.07 5.26 14.97
N TRP A 136 -17.54 4.06 14.88
CA TRP A 136 -16.99 3.54 13.61
C TRP A 136 -18.09 3.27 12.59
N MET A 137 -19.30 2.90 13.02
CA MET A 137 -20.48 2.73 12.14
C MET A 137 -20.94 4.03 11.49
N THR A 138 -20.60 5.20 12.03
CA THR A 138 -20.92 6.49 11.38
C THR A 138 -20.27 6.61 10.00
N VAL A 139 -19.12 5.98 9.79
CA VAL A 139 -18.34 6.04 8.55
C VAL A 139 -18.27 4.69 7.82
N CYS A 140 -18.34 3.58 8.54
CA CYS A 140 -18.34 2.22 8.00
C CYS A 140 -19.59 1.46 8.45
N PRO A 141 -20.76 1.66 7.81
CA PRO A 141 -22.03 1.06 8.24
C PRO A 141 -22.12 -0.45 7.95
N ASN A 142 -21.22 -0.99 7.16
CA ASN A 142 -21.19 -2.42 6.84
C ASN A 142 -20.44 -3.19 7.94
N LEU A 143 -21.17 -3.90 8.80
CA LEU A 143 -20.60 -4.66 9.91
C LEU A 143 -19.56 -5.70 9.48
N LYS A 144 -19.74 -6.37 8.35
CA LYS A 144 -18.78 -7.35 7.83
C LYS A 144 -17.44 -6.67 7.46
N GLU A 145 -17.49 -5.49 6.85
CA GLU A 145 -16.32 -4.70 6.55
C GLU A 145 -15.66 -4.20 7.84
N LEU A 146 -16.46 -3.74 8.80
CA LEU A 146 -16.02 -3.28 10.11
C LEU A 146 -15.27 -4.38 10.87
N VAL A 147 -15.84 -5.58 10.95
CA VAL A 147 -15.19 -6.76 11.55
C VAL A 147 -13.85 -7.06 10.86
N GLY A 148 -13.79 -6.98 9.52
CA GLY A 148 -12.55 -7.14 8.78
C GLY A 148 -11.47 -6.08 9.11
N ILE A 149 -11.89 -4.85 9.41
CA ILE A 149 -10.98 -3.79 9.88
C ILE A 149 -10.48 -4.10 11.30
N ILE A 150 -11.36 -4.55 12.19
CA ILE A 150 -11.03 -4.93 13.57
C ILE A 150 -10.05 -6.12 13.58
N GLU A 151 -10.30 -7.16 12.79
CA GLU A 151 -9.40 -8.31 12.66
C GLU A 151 -7.99 -7.88 12.23
N LYS A 152 -7.90 -6.94 11.32
CA LYS A 152 -6.62 -6.46 10.79
C LYS A 152 -5.91 -5.49 11.73
N PHE A 153 -6.66 -4.66 12.45
CA PHE A 153 -6.14 -3.59 13.31
C PHE A 153 -6.85 -3.53 14.67
N PRO A 154 -6.80 -4.61 15.49
CA PRO A 154 -7.55 -4.66 16.74
C PRO A 154 -7.15 -3.55 17.72
N ALA A 155 -5.87 -3.18 17.77
CA ALA A 155 -5.38 -2.11 18.64
C ALA A 155 -5.97 -0.72 18.33
N SER A 156 -6.47 -0.49 17.10
CA SER A 156 -7.13 0.76 16.74
C SER A 156 -8.60 0.80 17.16
N PHE A 157 -9.21 -0.36 17.35
CA PHE A 157 -10.59 -0.49 17.82
C PHE A 157 -10.64 -0.59 19.35
N PHE A 158 -9.90 -1.51 19.95
CA PHE A 158 -9.78 -1.64 21.41
C PHE A 158 -8.79 -0.62 21.96
N THR A 159 -9.25 0.60 22.16
CA THR A 159 -8.40 1.75 22.43
C THR A 159 -8.89 2.58 23.63
N SER A 160 -8.03 3.44 24.21
CA SER A 160 -8.39 4.30 25.34
C SER A 160 -9.40 5.38 24.97
N SER A 161 -10.04 5.97 25.98
CA SER A 161 -10.98 7.09 25.80
C SER A 161 -10.35 8.28 25.05
N CYS A 162 -9.10 8.61 25.37
CA CYS A 162 -8.36 9.67 24.67
C CYS A 162 -8.26 9.40 23.15
N HIS A 163 -7.97 8.17 22.75
CA HIS A 163 -7.94 7.82 21.34
C HIS A 163 -9.32 7.77 20.70
N HIS A 164 -10.36 7.43 21.48
CA HIS A 164 -11.74 7.51 21.01
C HIS A 164 -12.12 8.96 20.64
N ASP A 165 -11.78 9.92 21.52
CA ASP A 165 -12.00 11.35 21.26
C ASP A 165 -11.23 11.83 20.02
N ASN A 166 -9.96 11.40 19.90
CA ASN A 166 -9.18 11.68 18.70
C ASN A 166 -9.84 11.12 17.44
N GLN A 167 -10.37 9.90 17.49
CA GLN A 167 -11.05 9.29 16.35
C GLN A 167 -12.31 10.06 15.97
N GLN A 168 -13.08 10.50 16.94
CA GLN A 168 -14.26 11.35 16.70
C GLN A 168 -13.86 12.66 16.01
N ASN A 169 -12.84 13.35 16.53
CA ASN A 169 -12.33 14.61 15.97
C ASN A 169 -11.80 14.43 14.54
N ASN A 170 -11.04 13.36 14.30
CA ASN A 170 -10.49 13.06 12.98
C ASN A 170 -11.59 12.69 11.97
N ILE A 171 -12.63 11.96 12.38
CA ILE A 171 -13.78 11.68 11.51
C ILE A 171 -14.44 13.01 11.10
N ALA A 172 -14.71 13.90 12.07
CA ALA A 172 -15.30 15.22 11.79
C ALA A 172 -14.39 16.05 10.86
N TYR A 173 -13.07 16.03 11.10
CA TYR A 173 -12.11 16.73 10.25
C TYR A 173 -12.11 16.20 8.81
N PHE A 174 -12.04 14.88 8.61
CA PHE A 174 -12.08 14.31 7.25
C PHE A 174 -13.41 14.58 6.53
N GLN A 175 -14.52 14.64 7.28
CA GLN A 175 -15.79 15.06 6.72
C GLN A 175 -15.77 16.55 6.30
N SER A 176 -15.13 17.42 7.08
CA SER A 176 -14.98 18.86 6.75
C SER A 176 -14.15 19.09 5.48
N LEU A 177 -13.22 18.19 5.16
CA LEU A 177 -12.50 18.17 3.88
C LEU A 177 -13.38 17.72 2.69
N ASN A 178 -14.68 17.48 2.93
CA ASN A 178 -15.64 16.93 1.95
C ASN A 178 -15.22 15.56 1.40
N LEU A 179 -14.53 14.76 2.19
CA LEU A 179 -14.29 13.37 1.86
C LEU A 179 -15.61 12.60 2.02
N ASN A 180 -16.00 11.85 1.00
CA ASN A 180 -17.18 11.01 1.11
C ASN A 180 -16.93 9.80 2.05
N LYS A 181 -18.02 9.22 2.56
CA LYS A 181 -17.95 8.07 3.48
C LYS A 181 -17.06 6.95 2.96
N ARG A 182 -17.12 6.63 1.66
CA ARG A 182 -16.30 5.58 1.04
C ARG A 182 -14.79 5.85 1.16
N ILE A 183 -14.36 7.11 1.00
CA ILE A 183 -12.95 7.49 1.17
C ILE A 183 -12.56 7.37 2.65
N ILE A 184 -13.39 7.86 3.57
CA ILE A 184 -13.13 7.79 5.01
C ILE A 184 -13.07 6.33 5.47
N THR A 185 -14.02 5.47 5.04
CA THR A 185 -13.97 4.03 5.31
C THR A 185 -12.66 3.40 4.79
N LYS A 186 -12.23 3.79 3.59
CA LYS A 186 -10.98 3.28 3.02
C LYS A 186 -9.74 3.76 3.79
N LEU A 187 -9.73 5.01 4.28
CA LEU A 187 -8.70 5.51 5.20
C LEU A 187 -8.66 4.67 6.47
N MET A 188 -9.81 4.42 7.09
CA MET A 188 -9.95 3.60 8.29
C MET A 188 -9.51 2.15 8.05
N ALA A 189 -9.91 1.54 6.93
CA ALA A 189 -9.54 0.17 6.57
C ALA A 189 -8.05 -0.02 6.23
N SER A 190 -7.32 1.06 5.94
CA SER A 190 -5.92 0.99 5.50
C SER A 190 -4.95 1.61 6.51
N ALA A 191 -5.31 2.73 7.14
CA ALA A 191 -4.47 3.49 8.04
C ALA A 191 -5.25 4.00 9.26
N PRO A 192 -5.87 3.09 10.08
CA PRO A 192 -6.71 3.49 11.20
C PRO A 192 -5.93 4.27 12.27
N GLN A 193 -4.60 4.13 12.32
CA GLN A 193 -3.74 4.89 13.22
C GLN A 193 -3.84 6.40 12.98
N SER A 194 -4.16 6.84 11.75
CA SER A 194 -4.37 8.25 11.44
C SER A 194 -5.59 8.84 12.17
N PHE A 195 -6.53 8.01 12.59
CA PHE A 195 -7.69 8.45 13.36
C PHE A 195 -7.39 8.55 14.85
N SER A 196 -6.52 7.71 15.40
CA SER A 196 -6.22 7.67 16.84
C SER A 196 -5.22 8.74 17.31
N ARG A 197 -4.58 9.45 16.40
CA ARG A 197 -3.63 10.53 16.69
C ARG A 197 -4.35 11.87 16.86
N PRO A 198 -3.74 12.87 17.53
CA PRO A 198 -4.29 14.23 17.60
C PRO A 198 -4.60 14.79 16.21
N VAL A 199 -5.76 15.45 16.07
CA VAL A 199 -6.26 15.95 14.76
C VAL A 199 -5.29 16.94 14.11
N GLU A 200 -4.60 17.72 14.92
CA GLU A 200 -3.62 18.72 14.48
C GLU A 200 -2.50 18.12 13.63
N GLN A 201 -2.13 16.87 13.90
CA GLN A 201 -1.11 16.18 13.11
C GLN A 201 -1.60 15.86 11.69
N ASN A 202 -2.87 15.51 11.54
CA ASN A 202 -3.48 15.31 10.23
C ASN A 202 -3.67 16.65 9.51
N GLU A 203 -4.08 17.70 10.24
CA GLU A 203 -4.21 19.05 9.68
C GLU A 203 -2.89 19.57 9.13
N VAL A 204 -1.80 19.42 9.89
CA VAL A 204 -0.46 19.84 9.45
C VAL A 204 -0.06 19.08 8.18
N MET A 205 -0.28 17.76 8.11
CA MET A 205 0.06 16.98 6.92
C MET A 205 -0.77 17.38 5.72
N VAL A 206 -2.09 17.53 5.88
CA VAL A 206 -2.99 17.95 4.79
C VAL A 206 -2.62 19.35 4.30
N ARG A 207 -2.39 20.28 5.21
CA ARG A 207 -1.95 21.65 4.87
C ARG A 207 -0.61 21.64 4.12
N THR A 208 0.34 20.82 4.54
CA THR A 208 1.64 20.69 3.84
C THR A 208 1.45 20.15 2.43
N LEU A 209 0.57 19.19 2.22
CA LEU A 209 0.24 18.66 0.90
C LEU A 209 -0.39 19.74 0.00
N GLN A 210 -1.34 20.51 0.54
CA GLN A 210 -2.00 21.59 -0.17
C GLN A 210 -1.02 22.71 -0.54
N GLN A 211 -0.16 23.13 0.39
CA GLN A 211 0.88 24.13 0.15
C GLN A 211 1.85 23.66 -0.93
N ALA A 212 2.35 22.44 -0.84
CA ALA A 212 3.25 21.88 -1.86
C ALA A 212 2.59 21.84 -3.25
N TYR A 213 1.31 21.47 -3.33
CA TYR A 213 0.56 21.47 -4.58
C TYR A 213 0.45 22.88 -5.19
N GLN A 214 0.13 23.89 -4.38
CA GLN A 214 0.03 25.29 -4.80
C GLN A 214 1.38 25.89 -5.19
N GLU A 215 2.43 25.67 -4.38
CA GLU A 215 3.80 26.15 -4.65
C GLU A 215 4.36 25.59 -5.96
N LEU A 216 3.91 24.42 -6.37
CA LEU A 216 4.25 23.79 -7.64
C LEU A 216 3.37 24.29 -8.81
N GLY A 217 2.47 25.25 -8.58
CA GLY A 217 1.62 25.83 -9.63
C GLY A 217 0.31 25.05 -9.84
N GLY A 218 -0.08 24.22 -8.90
CA GLY A 218 -1.37 23.52 -8.95
C GLY A 218 -2.55 24.49 -8.78
N GLU A 219 -3.56 24.35 -9.62
CA GLU A 219 -4.75 25.19 -9.60
C GLU A 219 -5.63 24.89 -8.37
N GLU A 220 -6.08 25.91 -7.66
CA GLU A 220 -6.91 25.79 -6.47
C GLU A 220 -8.22 25.03 -6.76
N ALA A 221 -8.83 25.26 -7.92
CA ALA A 221 -10.04 24.54 -8.35
C ALA A 221 -9.85 23.02 -8.40
N ASN A 222 -8.66 22.56 -8.74
CA ASN A 222 -8.31 21.13 -8.87
C ASN A 222 -7.78 20.51 -7.57
N MET A 223 -7.34 21.33 -6.62
CA MET A 223 -6.68 20.88 -5.38
C MET A 223 -7.54 19.91 -4.57
N LYS A 224 -8.83 20.20 -4.43
CA LYS A 224 -9.77 19.34 -3.70
C LYS A 224 -9.85 17.94 -4.31
N ILE A 225 -10.01 17.86 -5.64
CA ILE A 225 -10.10 16.60 -6.37
C ILE A 225 -8.77 15.84 -6.29
N TRP A 226 -7.67 16.57 -6.41
CA TRP A 226 -6.33 16.00 -6.28
C TRP A 226 -6.12 15.39 -4.89
N LEU A 227 -6.44 16.14 -3.80
CA LEU A 227 -6.31 15.66 -2.42
C LEU A 227 -7.18 14.43 -2.16
N GLN A 228 -8.44 14.43 -2.60
CA GLN A 228 -9.34 13.28 -2.48
C GLN A 228 -8.79 12.04 -3.18
N LYS A 229 -8.25 12.18 -4.40
CA LYS A 229 -7.59 11.08 -5.12
C LYS A 229 -6.36 10.59 -4.37
N LEU A 230 -5.51 11.50 -3.90
CA LEU A 230 -4.30 11.19 -3.16
C LEU A 230 -4.62 10.38 -1.90
N LEU A 231 -5.50 10.87 -1.03
CA LEU A 231 -5.89 10.20 0.21
C LEU A 231 -6.59 8.85 -0.06
N SER A 232 -7.40 8.76 -1.11
CA SER A 232 -8.04 7.50 -1.52
C SER A 232 -7.04 6.45 -2.01
N GLN A 233 -5.93 6.86 -2.61
CA GLN A 233 -4.95 5.96 -3.22
C GLN A 233 -3.80 5.62 -2.29
N ASN A 234 -3.36 6.58 -1.47
CA ASN A 234 -2.32 6.40 -0.46
C ASN A 234 -2.76 6.95 0.91
N PRO A 235 -3.57 6.20 1.67
CA PRO A 235 -3.97 6.58 3.02
C PRO A 235 -2.78 6.79 3.98
N TYR A 236 -1.66 6.10 3.75
CA TYR A 236 -0.49 6.12 4.61
C TYR A 236 0.27 7.46 4.59
N VAL A 237 -0.01 8.32 3.61
CA VAL A 237 0.58 9.67 3.54
C VAL A 237 0.31 10.46 4.82
N LEU A 238 -0.86 10.27 5.45
CA LEU A 238 -1.20 10.91 6.71
C LEU A 238 -0.28 10.51 7.87
N LEU A 239 0.32 9.33 7.84
CA LEU A 239 1.19 8.82 8.91
C LEU A 239 2.65 9.26 8.77
N LYS A 240 3.00 9.97 7.69
CA LYS A 240 4.36 10.41 7.42
C LYS A 240 4.64 11.79 8.03
N PRO A 241 5.89 12.05 8.43
CA PRO A 241 6.30 13.42 8.79
C PRO A 241 6.20 14.36 7.59
N PRO A 242 5.63 15.57 7.74
CA PRO A 242 5.51 16.54 6.65
C PRO A 242 6.86 16.92 6.02
N GLU A 243 7.93 16.90 6.81
CA GLU A 243 9.29 17.24 6.39
C GLU A 243 9.82 16.33 5.30
N VAL A 244 9.39 15.05 5.29
CA VAL A 244 9.81 14.06 4.28
C VAL A 244 9.34 14.50 2.88
N LEU A 245 8.12 15.02 2.77
CA LEU A 245 7.61 15.56 1.50
C LEU A 245 8.50 16.70 1.00
N ARG A 246 8.81 17.66 1.87
CA ARG A 246 9.63 18.83 1.51
C ARG A 246 11.05 18.44 1.11
N GLN A 247 11.69 17.54 1.87
CA GLN A 247 13.04 17.04 1.56
C GLN A 247 13.08 16.33 0.22
N ASN A 248 12.10 15.50 -0.09
CA ASN A 248 12.04 14.77 -1.34
C ASN A 248 11.80 15.69 -2.53
N LEU A 249 10.91 16.70 -2.39
CA LEU A 249 10.69 17.70 -3.44
C LEU A 249 11.92 18.59 -3.66
N LEU A 250 12.64 18.98 -2.59
CA LEU A 250 13.90 19.73 -2.68
C LEU A 250 14.96 18.89 -3.42
N PHE A 251 15.15 17.63 -3.05
CA PHE A 251 16.08 16.74 -3.72
C PHE A 251 15.81 16.63 -5.23
N LEU A 252 14.53 16.48 -5.62
CA LEU A 252 14.17 16.40 -7.04
C LEU A 252 14.40 17.75 -7.74
N ARG A 253 14.15 18.89 -7.07
CA ARG A 253 14.47 20.22 -7.61
C ARG A 253 15.98 20.38 -7.85
N ASP A 254 16.80 19.94 -6.90
CA ASP A 254 18.28 19.97 -7.01
C ASP A 254 18.78 19.06 -8.15
N LYS A 255 17.99 18.04 -8.55
CA LYS A 255 18.23 17.20 -9.72
C LYS A 255 17.73 17.82 -11.04
N GLY A 256 17.31 19.07 -11.00
CA GLY A 256 16.95 19.86 -12.20
C GLY A 256 15.52 19.67 -12.67
N PHE A 257 14.63 19.07 -11.87
CA PHE A 257 13.20 19.03 -12.22
C PHE A 257 12.57 20.41 -12.03
N SER A 258 11.90 20.88 -13.06
CA SER A 258 11.14 22.13 -13.03
C SER A 258 9.90 22.02 -12.13
N THR A 259 9.32 23.17 -11.75
CA THR A 259 8.11 23.23 -10.93
C THR A 259 6.95 22.45 -11.54
N ALA A 260 6.75 22.58 -12.85
CA ALA A 260 5.69 21.86 -13.58
C ALA A 260 5.94 20.34 -13.59
N GLU A 261 7.19 19.91 -13.76
CA GLU A 261 7.57 18.49 -13.70
C GLU A 261 7.39 17.92 -12.29
N LEU A 262 7.74 18.67 -11.24
CA LEU A 262 7.50 18.29 -9.87
C LEU A 262 6.01 18.15 -9.57
N LEU A 263 5.16 19.05 -10.07
CA LEU A 263 3.70 18.92 -9.95
C LEU A 263 3.18 17.66 -10.65
N ARG A 264 3.71 17.37 -11.83
CA ARG A 264 3.40 16.15 -12.59
C ARG A 264 3.81 14.90 -11.81
N LEU A 265 5.02 14.87 -11.23
CA LEU A 265 5.50 13.77 -10.40
C LEU A 265 4.67 13.61 -9.13
N LEU A 266 4.38 14.69 -8.41
CA LEU A 266 3.54 14.68 -7.21
C LEU A 266 2.16 14.10 -7.50
N SER A 267 1.58 14.43 -8.66
CA SER A 267 0.29 13.92 -9.10
C SER A 267 0.34 12.46 -9.55
N LYS A 268 1.37 12.05 -10.28
CA LYS A 268 1.55 10.66 -10.74
C LYS A 268 1.92 9.71 -9.59
N LEU A 269 2.79 10.13 -8.68
CA LEU A 269 3.21 9.36 -7.51
C LEU A 269 2.12 9.23 -6.44
N ARG A 270 1.05 10.05 -6.52
CA ARG A 270 -0.16 9.90 -5.68
C ARG A 270 0.16 9.80 -4.19
N GLY A 271 1.04 10.63 -3.69
CA GLY A 271 1.48 10.65 -2.30
C GLY A 271 2.66 9.72 -1.99
N PHE A 272 3.07 8.83 -2.90
CA PHE A 272 4.28 8.02 -2.73
C PHE A 272 5.56 8.84 -2.65
N VAL A 273 5.52 10.11 -3.05
CA VAL A 273 6.61 11.05 -2.81
C VAL A 273 7.04 11.10 -1.34
N THR A 274 6.14 10.82 -0.40
CA THR A 274 6.44 10.72 1.04
C THR A 274 7.06 9.38 1.45
N GLU A 275 7.07 8.39 0.58
CA GLU A 275 7.74 7.10 0.78
C GLU A 275 9.16 7.09 0.23
N LEU A 276 9.52 8.10 -0.55
CA LEU A 276 10.85 8.24 -1.11
C LEU A 276 11.87 8.62 -0.03
N ASN A 277 13.12 8.34 -0.32
CA ASN A 277 14.25 8.74 0.52
C ASN A 277 15.37 9.26 -0.40
N PRO A 278 15.93 10.47 -0.13
CA PRO A 278 16.95 11.09 -0.98
C PRO A 278 18.16 10.21 -1.27
N ASP A 279 18.65 9.44 -0.28
CA ASP A 279 19.81 8.58 -0.48
C ASP A 279 19.49 7.36 -1.36
N SER A 280 18.28 6.80 -1.20
CA SER A 280 17.83 5.72 -2.08
C SER A 280 17.60 6.23 -3.50
N MET A 281 16.94 7.38 -3.66
CA MET A 281 16.76 8.00 -4.97
C MET A 281 18.11 8.27 -5.66
N ARG A 282 19.10 8.82 -4.94
CA ARG A 282 20.42 9.10 -5.50
C ARG A 282 21.08 7.84 -6.06
N ARG A 283 21.10 6.73 -5.29
CA ARG A 283 21.66 5.46 -5.75
C ARG A 283 20.93 4.94 -6.99
N THR A 284 19.60 4.94 -6.93
CA THR A 284 18.76 4.45 -8.05
C THR A 284 18.96 5.28 -9.30
N LEU A 285 19.09 6.61 -9.18
CA LEU A 285 19.32 7.51 -10.32
C LEU A 285 20.69 7.25 -10.95
N VAL A 286 21.76 7.14 -10.15
CA VAL A 286 23.10 6.83 -10.64
C VAL A 286 23.11 5.46 -11.33
N TYR A 287 22.56 4.44 -10.69
CA TYR A 287 22.46 3.10 -11.28
C TYR A 287 21.71 3.10 -12.61
N SER A 288 20.56 3.79 -12.67
CA SER A 288 19.74 3.84 -13.88
C SER A 288 20.46 4.59 -15.01
N GLN A 289 21.12 5.70 -14.70
CA GLN A 289 21.90 6.48 -15.67
C GLN A 289 23.06 5.68 -16.26
N ASP A 290 23.83 5.01 -15.39
CA ASP A 290 24.98 4.18 -15.80
C ASP A 290 24.52 2.98 -16.63
N THR A 291 23.43 2.32 -16.22
CA THR A 291 22.88 1.15 -16.94
C THR A 291 22.35 1.52 -18.31
N MET A 292 21.64 2.65 -18.42
CA MET A 292 21.06 3.10 -19.68
C MET A 292 22.05 3.87 -20.56
N GLY A 293 23.17 4.34 -20.02
CA GLY A 293 24.14 5.15 -20.73
C GLY A 293 23.57 6.48 -21.24
N CYS A 294 22.63 7.07 -20.50
CA CYS A 294 21.87 8.25 -20.92
C CYS A 294 22.35 9.54 -20.23
N SER A 295 22.02 10.70 -20.82
CA SER A 295 22.26 11.98 -20.18
C SER A 295 21.34 12.23 -18.98
N GLU A 296 21.71 13.18 -18.12
CA GLU A 296 20.81 13.60 -17.02
C GLU A 296 19.45 14.14 -17.53
N ALA A 297 19.45 14.77 -18.71
CA ALA A 297 18.22 15.27 -19.34
C ALA A 297 17.32 14.10 -19.76
N ASP A 298 17.88 13.11 -20.46
CA ASP A 298 17.15 11.91 -20.88
C ASP A 298 16.63 11.15 -19.67
N LEU A 299 17.43 11.03 -18.60
CA LEU A 299 17.01 10.36 -17.38
C LEU A 299 15.81 11.08 -16.73
N ARG A 300 15.78 12.42 -16.72
CA ARG A 300 14.61 13.17 -16.21
C ARG A 300 13.37 12.86 -17.03
N ASP A 301 13.46 12.86 -18.35
CA ASP A 301 12.33 12.52 -19.22
C ASP A 301 11.84 11.09 -19.02
N ILE A 302 12.76 10.14 -18.85
CA ILE A 302 12.45 8.75 -18.51
C ILE A 302 11.70 8.67 -17.18
N ILE A 303 12.14 9.39 -16.14
CA ILE A 303 11.48 9.43 -14.82
C ILE A 303 10.09 10.07 -14.92
N LEU A 304 9.91 11.12 -15.69
CA LEU A 304 8.60 11.74 -15.92
C LEU A 304 7.61 10.77 -16.58
N ASN A 305 8.10 9.83 -17.36
CA ASN A 305 7.29 8.80 -17.99
C ASN A 305 7.11 7.57 -17.08
N CYS A 306 8.14 7.16 -16.35
CA CYS A 306 8.16 6.05 -15.40
C CYS A 306 8.63 6.51 -14.00
N PRO A 307 7.81 7.21 -13.21
CA PRO A 307 8.19 7.67 -11.86
C PRO A 307 8.55 6.55 -10.89
N ALA A 308 8.19 5.33 -11.23
CA ALA A 308 8.53 4.13 -10.47
C ALA A 308 10.04 3.94 -10.29
N LEU A 309 10.87 4.45 -11.21
CA LEU A 309 12.32 4.44 -11.08
C LEU A 309 12.83 5.12 -9.81
N LEU A 310 12.09 6.08 -9.24
CA LEU A 310 12.49 6.79 -8.04
C LEU A 310 12.47 5.92 -6.77
N TYR A 311 11.70 4.84 -6.74
CA TYR A 311 11.50 4.02 -5.53
C TYR A 311 11.82 2.54 -5.68
N TYR A 312 12.12 2.07 -6.89
CA TYR A 312 12.58 0.69 -7.04
C TYR A 312 14.00 0.53 -6.47
N PRO A 313 14.23 -0.48 -5.63
CA PRO A 313 15.60 -0.85 -5.24
C PRO A 313 16.44 -1.22 -6.46
N GLU A 314 17.72 -0.91 -6.42
CA GLU A 314 18.71 -1.24 -7.47
C GLU A 314 18.62 -2.71 -7.91
N ALA A 315 18.52 -3.65 -6.95
CA ALA A 315 18.42 -5.07 -7.24
C ALA A 315 17.17 -5.44 -8.08
N ILE A 316 16.05 -4.75 -7.85
CA ILE A 316 14.82 -4.96 -8.64
C ILE A 316 14.97 -4.40 -10.05
N LEU A 317 15.61 -3.23 -10.18
CA LEU A 317 15.86 -2.67 -11.50
C LEU A 317 16.83 -3.53 -12.29
N ALA A 318 17.90 -4.04 -11.65
CA ALA A 318 18.86 -4.96 -12.27
C ALA A 318 18.14 -6.20 -12.83
N GLU A 319 17.29 -6.86 -12.03
CA GLU A 319 16.51 -8.01 -12.48
C GLU A 319 15.61 -7.67 -13.68
N ARG A 320 15.00 -6.49 -13.68
CA ARG A 320 14.10 -6.08 -14.78
C ARG A 320 14.85 -5.74 -16.06
N PHE A 321 15.97 -5.02 -15.95
CA PHE A 321 16.83 -4.75 -17.10
C PHE A 321 17.37 -6.07 -17.68
N GLU A 322 17.88 -6.96 -16.85
CA GLU A 322 18.36 -8.27 -17.28
C GLU A 322 17.28 -9.10 -17.96
N GLY A 323 16.06 -9.13 -17.38
CA GLY A 323 14.92 -9.84 -17.95
C GLY A 323 14.53 -9.31 -19.33
N LEU A 324 14.49 -7.99 -19.52
CA LEU A 324 14.16 -7.36 -20.81
C LEU A 324 15.27 -7.60 -21.85
N LEU A 325 16.53 -7.39 -21.48
CA LEU A 325 17.68 -7.61 -22.37
C LEU A 325 17.81 -9.08 -22.80
N SER A 326 17.60 -10.03 -21.86
CA SER A 326 17.58 -11.48 -22.14
C SER A 326 16.46 -11.89 -23.10
N ALA A 327 15.35 -11.15 -23.12
CA ALA A 327 14.26 -11.34 -24.07
C ALA A 327 14.57 -10.79 -25.48
N GLY A 328 15.77 -10.18 -25.67
CA GLY A 328 16.23 -9.56 -26.90
C GLY A 328 15.73 -8.14 -27.13
N ILE A 329 15.22 -7.48 -26.12
CA ILE A 329 14.80 -6.07 -26.15
C ILE A 329 16.05 -5.20 -26.02
N SER A 330 16.18 -4.18 -26.85
CA SER A 330 17.32 -3.26 -26.80
C SER A 330 17.15 -2.19 -25.72
N MET A 331 18.27 -1.64 -25.24
CA MET A 331 18.23 -0.54 -24.28
C MET A 331 17.52 0.69 -24.84
N SER A 332 17.67 0.98 -26.14
CA SER A 332 16.95 2.09 -26.79
C SER A 332 15.43 1.92 -26.72
N GLN A 333 14.90 0.72 -26.94
CA GLN A 333 13.47 0.43 -26.80
C GLN A 333 13.01 0.61 -25.35
N ILE A 334 13.83 0.22 -24.36
CA ILE A 334 13.51 0.43 -22.94
C ILE A 334 13.45 1.93 -22.62
N MET A 335 14.39 2.71 -23.11
CA MET A 335 14.41 4.17 -22.92
C MET A 335 13.22 4.87 -23.58
N GLU A 336 12.79 4.42 -24.77
CA GLU A 336 11.61 4.93 -25.45
C GLU A 336 10.30 4.57 -24.71
N THR A 337 10.24 3.40 -24.08
CA THR A 337 9.06 2.92 -23.35
C THR A 337 9.43 2.47 -21.93
N PRO A 338 9.88 3.38 -21.05
CA PRO A 338 10.42 3.02 -19.74
C PRO A 338 9.38 2.42 -18.78
N THR A 339 8.09 2.57 -19.06
CA THR A 339 6.98 1.98 -18.31
C THR A 339 7.03 0.44 -18.30
N VAL A 340 7.75 -0.21 -19.22
CA VAL A 340 7.98 -1.67 -19.18
C VAL A 340 8.78 -2.09 -17.95
N LEU A 341 9.57 -1.19 -17.35
CA LEU A 341 10.28 -1.41 -16.10
C LEU A 341 9.34 -1.50 -14.88
N GLU A 342 8.06 -1.13 -15.01
CA GLU A 342 7.04 -1.34 -13.98
C GLU A 342 6.54 -2.80 -13.95
N LEU A 343 6.76 -3.55 -15.02
CA LEU A 343 6.35 -4.94 -15.14
C LEU A 343 7.39 -5.88 -14.50
N THR A 344 6.92 -6.95 -13.87
CA THR A 344 7.82 -8.00 -13.41
C THR A 344 8.34 -8.82 -14.59
N SER A 345 9.53 -9.42 -14.45
CA SER A 345 10.12 -10.28 -15.48
C SER A 345 9.19 -11.42 -15.90
N GLN A 346 8.39 -11.95 -14.98
CA GLN A 346 7.40 -12.99 -15.26
C GLN A 346 6.26 -12.48 -16.16
N ILE A 347 5.73 -11.28 -15.86
CA ILE A 347 4.67 -10.65 -16.69
C ILE A 347 5.22 -10.34 -18.08
N VAL A 348 6.43 -9.79 -18.16
CA VAL A 348 7.10 -9.51 -19.44
C VAL A 348 7.20 -10.80 -20.28
N ASN A 349 7.76 -11.86 -19.71
CA ASN A 349 7.93 -13.13 -20.40
C ASN A 349 6.59 -13.73 -20.85
N TYR A 350 5.59 -13.71 -19.98
CA TYR A 350 4.24 -14.18 -20.34
C TYR A 350 3.67 -13.38 -21.52
N ARG A 351 3.76 -12.05 -21.48
CA ARG A 351 3.22 -11.18 -22.55
C ARG A 351 3.98 -11.35 -23.85
N ILE A 352 5.31 -11.47 -23.81
CA ILE A 352 6.14 -11.74 -24.99
C ILE A 352 5.75 -13.07 -25.64
N GLN A 353 5.60 -14.14 -24.85
CA GLN A 353 5.19 -15.44 -25.39
C GLN A 353 3.82 -15.37 -26.08
N ARG A 354 2.85 -14.68 -25.48
CA ARG A 354 1.53 -14.46 -26.08
C ARG A 354 1.61 -13.68 -27.39
N LEU A 355 2.36 -12.58 -27.42
CA LEU A 355 2.54 -11.78 -28.63
C LEU A 355 3.23 -12.56 -29.76
N ARG A 356 4.23 -13.38 -29.40
CA ARG A 356 4.96 -14.23 -30.36
C ARG A 356 4.03 -15.24 -31.06
N VAL A 357 3.12 -15.88 -30.32
CA VAL A 357 2.10 -16.79 -30.88
C VAL A 357 1.25 -16.07 -31.95
N HIS A 358 1.02 -14.76 -31.79
CA HIS A 358 0.29 -13.94 -32.75
C HIS A 358 1.19 -13.26 -33.79
N GLY A 359 2.48 -13.63 -33.84
CA GLY A 359 3.45 -13.16 -34.81
C GLY A 359 3.94 -11.74 -34.61
N TYR A 360 3.81 -11.20 -33.39
CA TYR A 360 4.41 -9.92 -33.02
C TYR A 360 5.81 -10.16 -32.46
N ASP A 361 6.82 -9.55 -33.07
CA ASP A 361 8.19 -9.60 -32.56
C ASP A 361 8.49 -8.32 -31.77
N VAL A 362 8.62 -8.46 -30.45
CA VAL A 362 8.92 -7.35 -29.54
C VAL A 362 10.31 -6.76 -29.75
N ARG A 363 11.24 -7.51 -30.39
CA ARG A 363 12.61 -7.06 -30.66
C ARG A 363 12.67 -5.95 -31.70
N THR A 364 11.69 -5.89 -32.59
CA THR A 364 11.58 -4.90 -33.68
C THR A 364 10.36 -4.01 -33.57
N GLY A 365 9.44 -4.34 -32.67
CA GLY A 365 8.19 -3.63 -32.47
C GLY A 365 8.22 -2.67 -31.28
N SER A 366 7.14 -1.88 -31.13
CA SER A 366 6.96 -1.02 -29.95
C SER A 366 6.69 -1.84 -28.70
N LEU A 367 7.32 -1.45 -27.58
CA LEU A 367 7.09 -2.06 -26.28
C LEU A 367 5.79 -1.61 -25.59
N GLU A 368 5.11 -0.60 -26.13
CA GLU A 368 3.81 -0.14 -25.58
C GLU A 368 2.78 -1.25 -25.49
N VAL A 369 2.86 -2.26 -26.39
CA VAL A 369 1.98 -3.43 -26.38
C VAL A 369 2.16 -4.30 -25.11
N LEU A 370 3.28 -4.18 -24.41
CA LEU A 370 3.56 -4.86 -23.16
C LEU A 370 2.91 -4.15 -21.96
N ASN A 371 2.51 -2.90 -22.07
CA ASN A 371 1.97 -2.10 -20.98
C ASN A 371 0.50 -2.40 -20.68
N GLY A 372 0.00 -1.79 -19.62
CA GLY A 372 -1.40 -1.87 -19.21
C GLY A 372 -1.73 -3.04 -18.29
N THR A 373 -2.97 -3.06 -17.82
CA THR A 373 -3.52 -4.14 -17.02
C THR A 373 -3.65 -5.44 -17.82
N LYS A 374 -3.85 -6.56 -17.16
CA LYS A 374 -4.10 -7.85 -17.84
C LYS A 374 -5.25 -7.75 -18.85
N LYS A 375 -6.35 -7.09 -18.46
CA LYS A 375 -7.52 -6.91 -19.32
C LYS A 375 -7.21 -6.04 -20.54
N GLU A 376 -6.47 -4.95 -20.35
CA GLU A 376 -6.05 -4.07 -21.45
C GLU A 376 -5.11 -4.79 -22.41
N PHE A 377 -4.16 -5.55 -21.87
CA PHE A 377 -3.27 -6.39 -22.68
C PHE A 377 -4.04 -7.43 -23.48
N GLU A 378 -4.97 -8.16 -22.85
CA GLU A 378 -5.82 -9.16 -23.52
C GLU A 378 -6.70 -8.53 -24.60
N MET A 379 -7.24 -7.34 -24.38
CA MET A 379 -8.01 -6.61 -25.40
C MET A 379 -7.14 -6.13 -26.58
N SER A 380 -5.92 -5.67 -26.32
CA SER A 380 -4.98 -5.21 -27.37
C SER A 380 -4.53 -6.39 -28.24
N TYR A 381 -4.26 -7.51 -27.64
CA TYR A 381 -3.92 -8.77 -28.26
C TYR A 381 -5.07 -9.31 -29.11
N GLY A 382 -6.31 -9.27 -28.65
CA GLY A 382 -7.49 -9.64 -29.43
C GLY A 382 -7.69 -8.74 -30.69
N LYS A 383 -7.33 -7.46 -30.62
CA LYS A 383 -7.34 -6.57 -31.80
C LYS A 383 -6.27 -6.95 -32.84
N LEU A 384 -5.11 -7.44 -32.40
CA LEU A 384 -4.08 -7.96 -33.29
C LEU A 384 -4.55 -9.24 -34.01
N GLN A 385 -5.27 -10.10 -33.31
CA GLN A 385 -5.88 -11.30 -33.86
C GLN A 385 -6.94 -10.95 -34.92
N LEU A 386 -7.85 -10.02 -34.63
CA LEU A 386 -8.88 -9.55 -35.57
C LEU A 386 -8.29 -8.88 -36.81
N ARG A 387 -7.12 -8.21 -36.70
CA ARG A 387 -6.43 -7.64 -37.89
C ARG A 387 -5.83 -8.72 -38.79
N ARG A 388 -5.41 -9.86 -38.26
CA ARG A 388 -4.89 -10.99 -39.02
C ARG A 388 -5.98 -11.80 -39.73
N GLU A 389 -7.14 -11.93 -39.08
CA GLU A 389 -8.28 -12.69 -39.62
C GLU A 389 -9.09 -11.91 -40.66
N ARG A 390 -8.87 -10.59 -40.80
CA ARG A 390 -9.46 -9.83 -41.91
C ARG A 390 -8.63 -10.09 -43.15
N PRO A 391 -9.18 -10.77 -44.19
CA PRO A 391 -8.52 -10.84 -45.46
C PRO A 391 -8.23 -9.39 -45.93
N LEU A 392 -7.02 -9.16 -46.38
CA LEU A 392 -6.66 -7.89 -47.01
C LEU A 392 -7.67 -7.71 -48.18
N PHE A 393 -8.63 -6.82 -47.99
CA PHE A 393 -9.51 -6.42 -49.07
C PHE A 393 -8.61 -5.79 -50.14
N ASN A 394 -8.41 -6.56 -51.20
CA ASN A 394 -7.68 -6.11 -52.37
C ASN A 394 -8.67 -5.33 -53.29
N PRO A 395 -8.65 -4.00 -53.29
CA PRO A 395 -9.60 -3.23 -54.10
C PRO A 395 -9.37 -3.34 -55.58
N VAL A 396 -8.38 -4.13 -56.04
CA VAL A 396 -8.01 -4.32 -57.44
C VAL A 396 -8.34 -5.73 -57.95
N ALA A 397 -8.93 -6.58 -57.11
CA ALA A 397 -9.40 -7.88 -57.64
C ALA A 397 -10.62 -7.67 -58.54
N PRO A 398 -10.55 -8.03 -59.82
CA PRO A 398 -11.69 -7.88 -60.72
C PRO A 398 -12.85 -8.79 -60.21
N LEU A 399 -14.04 -8.19 -60.12
CA LEU A 399 -15.27 -8.94 -59.89
C LEU A 399 -15.36 -9.99 -61.00
N LYS A 400 -15.30 -11.28 -60.65
CA LYS A 400 -15.74 -12.33 -61.57
C LYS A 400 -17.23 -12.16 -61.69
N VAL A 401 -17.67 -11.69 -62.86
CA VAL A 401 -19.04 -11.77 -63.29
C VAL A 401 -19.17 -13.20 -63.84
N ASP A 402 -19.86 -14.06 -63.10
CA ASP A 402 -20.28 -15.32 -63.61
C ASP A 402 -21.42 -15.05 -64.59
N ASP A 403 -21.20 -15.47 -65.89
CA ASP A 403 -22.21 -15.48 -66.94
C ASP A 403 -23.24 -16.57 -66.71
#